data_390dc1b5fa763dda9c9d756014e41333
#
_entry.id   390dc1b5fa763dda9c9d756014e41333
#
_cell.length_a   1.000
_cell.length_b   1.000
_cell.length_c   1.000
_cell.angle_alpha   90.00
_cell.angle_beta   90.00
_cell.angle_gamma   90.00
#
_symmetry.space_group_name_H-M   'P 1'
#
loop_
_entity.id
_entity.type
_entity.pdbx_description
1 polymer ?
#
loop_
_entity_poly.entity_id
_entity_poly.type
_entity_poly.pdbx_seq_one_letter_code
_entity_poly.pdbx_strand_id
1 'polypeptide(L)'
;MIKKFHEHIKKSTSFERVEWFAMGDYKKKPNVVGSAKTAAPSQVAAEMKKLLKWYNGLEKITLREVVEFHYLFESIHPFQDGNGRVGRLIMFKECLRNNIEPFVIDETQKIYYYRGLKEYKNERGYLEETCGAAQDKYKLLCEYFLGNLDTATKAKVEKISAIELHNENRKTLGDIEQ
;
A
#
# COMPACT_ATOMS: atom_id res chain seq x y z
N MET A 1 -3.35 11.33 -4.36
CA MET A 1 -2.98 9.98 -4.84
C MET A 1 -3.76 8.88 -4.14
N ILE A 2 -3.72 8.74 -2.80
CA ILE A 2 -4.43 7.68 -2.05
C ILE A 2 -5.91 7.58 -2.42
N LYS A 3 -6.62 8.71 -2.47
CA LYS A 3 -8.03 8.80 -2.92
C LYS A 3 -8.21 8.34 -4.36
N LYS A 4 -7.28 8.66 -5.27
CA LYS A 4 -7.30 8.19 -6.67
C LYS A 4 -7.13 6.66 -6.75
N PHE A 5 -6.27 6.04 -5.94
CA PHE A 5 -6.18 4.59 -5.87
C PHE A 5 -7.49 3.95 -5.44
N HIS A 6 -8.15 4.51 -4.43
CA HIS A 6 -9.46 4.03 -4.01
C HIS A 6 -10.50 4.18 -5.12
N GLU A 7 -10.55 5.31 -5.79
CA GLU A 7 -11.44 5.55 -6.94
C GLU A 7 -11.24 4.49 -8.03
N HIS A 8 -10.00 4.26 -8.47
CA HIS A 8 -9.70 3.26 -9.50
C HIS A 8 -10.06 1.83 -9.08
N ILE A 9 -9.82 1.44 -7.82
CA ILE A 9 -10.17 0.12 -7.30
C ILE A 9 -11.69 -0.07 -7.23
N LYS A 10 -12.46 1.00 -7.05
CA LYS A 10 -13.92 0.95 -6.87
C LYS A 10 -14.71 1.25 -8.12
N LYS A 11 -14.10 1.86 -9.12
CA LYS A 11 -14.72 2.10 -10.41
C LYS A 11 -15.17 0.78 -11.05
N SER A 12 -16.34 0.79 -11.67
CA SER A 12 -16.95 -0.38 -12.31
C SER A 12 -17.32 -1.52 -11.34
N THR A 13 -17.41 -1.26 -10.04
CA THR A 13 -17.96 -2.19 -9.05
C THR A 13 -19.42 -1.84 -8.71
N SER A 14 -20.13 -2.76 -8.02
CA SER A 14 -21.51 -2.50 -7.55
C SER A 14 -21.62 -1.25 -6.66
N PHE A 15 -20.53 -0.83 -6.01
CA PHE A 15 -20.49 0.35 -5.17
C PHE A 15 -20.60 1.68 -5.94
N GLU A 16 -20.30 1.69 -7.24
CA GLU A 16 -20.45 2.90 -8.09
C GLU A 16 -21.89 3.45 -8.11
N ARG A 17 -22.87 2.57 -7.89
CA ARG A 17 -24.30 2.91 -7.91
C ARG A 17 -24.87 3.22 -6.51
N VAL A 18 -24.03 3.23 -5.48
CA VAL A 18 -24.48 3.42 -4.09
C VAL A 18 -24.24 4.86 -3.67
N GLU A 19 -25.28 5.68 -3.60
CA GLU A 19 -25.22 7.13 -3.33
C GLU A 19 -24.44 7.51 -2.06
N TRP A 20 -24.54 6.72 -0.99
CA TRP A 20 -23.82 7.01 0.26
C TRP A 20 -22.35 6.57 0.25
N PHE A 21 -21.94 5.81 -0.76
CA PHE A 21 -20.56 5.32 -0.86
C PHE A 21 -19.66 6.41 -1.46
N ALA A 22 -18.73 6.92 -0.65
CA ALA A 22 -17.80 7.95 -1.07
C ALA A 22 -16.64 7.34 -1.88
N MET A 23 -16.86 7.15 -3.19
CA MET A 23 -15.83 6.66 -4.09
C MET A 23 -14.74 7.73 -4.27
N GLY A 24 -13.48 7.36 -4.04
CA GLY A 24 -12.38 8.32 -4.08
C GLY A 24 -12.37 9.33 -2.91
N ASP A 25 -13.19 9.11 -1.87
CA ASP A 25 -13.19 9.97 -0.69
C ASP A 25 -13.27 9.14 0.61
N TYR A 26 -13.01 9.81 1.73
CA TYR A 26 -13.01 9.16 3.04
C TYR A 26 -14.42 8.71 3.45
N LYS A 27 -14.47 7.69 4.29
CA LYS A 27 -15.73 7.10 4.77
C LYS A 27 -16.63 8.11 5.47
N LYS A 28 -17.94 7.97 5.22
CA LYS A 28 -18.99 8.75 5.85
C LYS A 28 -19.67 8.04 7.00
N LYS A 29 -19.53 6.70 7.06
CA LYS A 29 -20.12 5.85 8.11
C LYS A 29 -19.01 5.12 8.88
N PRO A 30 -19.19 4.88 10.19
CA PRO A 30 -18.26 4.04 10.96
C PRO A 30 -18.13 2.64 10.34
N ASN A 31 -16.94 2.07 10.42
CA ASN A 31 -16.67 0.69 10.05
C ASN A 31 -15.78 0.03 11.09
N VAL A 32 -15.65 -1.28 11.01
CA VAL A 32 -14.82 -2.11 11.89
C VAL A 32 -14.01 -3.08 11.06
N VAL A 33 -12.90 -3.54 11.60
CA VAL A 33 -12.08 -4.62 11.03
C VAL A 33 -12.05 -5.76 12.03
N GLY A 34 -12.78 -6.82 11.74
CA GLY A 34 -13.06 -7.87 12.73
C GLY A 34 -13.74 -7.25 13.97
N SER A 35 -13.11 -7.38 15.15
CA SER A 35 -13.56 -6.76 16.40
C SER A 35 -12.94 -5.38 16.68
N ALA A 36 -11.96 -4.95 15.88
CA ALA A 36 -11.24 -3.71 16.11
C ALA A 36 -12.02 -2.49 15.58
N LYS A 37 -12.16 -1.47 16.43
CA LYS A 37 -12.70 -0.16 16.02
C LYS A 37 -11.64 0.60 15.22
N THR A 38 -12.07 1.22 14.14
CA THR A 38 -11.25 2.09 13.30
C THR A 38 -11.51 3.56 13.63
N ALA A 39 -10.78 4.49 13.03
CA ALA A 39 -11.03 5.92 13.24
C ALA A 39 -12.48 6.30 12.90
N ALA A 40 -13.11 7.16 13.71
CA ALA A 40 -14.42 7.69 13.39
C ALA A 40 -14.38 8.53 12.11
N PRO A 41 -15.45 8.59 11.30
CA PRO A 41 -15.46 9.37 10.05
C PRO A 41 -14.97 10.81 10.20
N SER A 42 -15.36 11.49 11.28
CA SER A 42 -14.92 12.86 11.60
C SER A 42 -13.44 13.01 11.91
N GLN A 43 -12.76 11.92 12.28
CA GLN A 43 -11.35 11.91 12.67
C GLN A 43 -10.43 11.50 11.50
N VAL A 44 -10.96 10.84 10.48
CA VAL A 44 -10.16 10.25 9.39
C VAL A 44 -9.24 11.28 8.74
N ALA A 45 -9.74 12.45 8.37
CA ALA A 45 -8.94 13.47 7.69
C ALA A 45 -7.75 13.93 8.55
N ALA A 46 -7.97 14.14 9.85
CA ALA A 46 -6.93 14.54 10.79
C ALA A 46 -5.89 13.43 11.01
N GLU A 47 -6.34 12.19 11.18
CA GLU A 47 -5.44 11.04 11.38
C GLU A 47 -4.62 10.74 10.11
N MET A 48 -5.21 10.83 8.93
CA MET A 48 -4.49 10.70 7.66
C MET A 48 -3.46 11.82 7.47
N LYS A 49 -3.79 13.06 7.84
CA LYS A 49 -2.83 14.18 7.80
C LYS A 49 -1.65 13.95 8.73
N LYS A 50 -1.88 13.44 9.95
CA LYS A 50 -0.81 13.06 10.89
C LYS A 50 0.08 11.96 10.32
N LEU A 51 -0.53 10.91 9.78
CA LEU A 51 0.19 9.78 9.17
C LEU A 51 1.10 10.26 8.03
N LEU A 52 0.56 11.06 7.12
CA LEU A 52 1.31 11.60 5.98
C LEU A 52 2.43 12.55 6.44
N LYS A 53 2.16 13.41 7.44
CA LYS A 53 3.19 14.32 8.00
C LYS A 53 4.34 13.52 8.61
N TRP A 54 4.03 12.48 9.38
CA TRP A 54 5.04 11.60 9.97
C TRP A 54 5.89 10.95 8.87
N TYR A 55 5.26 10.30 7.90
CA TYR A 55 5.95 9.57 6.86
C TYR A 55 6.79 10.48 5.96
N ASN A 56 6.27 11.65 5.60
CA ASN A 56 7.00 12.64 4.78
C ASN A 56 8.16 13.32 5.52
N GLY A 57 8.18 13.28 6.84
CA GLY A 57 9.26 13.83 7.66
C GLY A 57 10.41 12.86 7.89
N LEU A 58 10.33 11.62 7.39
CA LEU A 58 11.39 10.63 7.56
C LEU A 58 12.56 10.94 6.62
N GLU A 59 13.77 10.95 7.17
CA GLU A 59 15.00 11.14 6.38
C GLU A 59 15.33 9.93 5.51
N LYS A 60 15.02 8.74 6.01
CA LYS A 60 15.24 7.46 5.32
C LYS A 60 14.00 6.59 5.45
N ILE A 61 13.61 5.98 4.35
CA ILE A 61 12.51 5.03 4.29
C ILE A 61 13.08 3.67 3.93
N THR A 62 12.82 2.68 4.77
CA THR A 62 13.15 1.27 4.56
C THR A 62 11.86 0.46 4.52
N LEU A 63 11.96 -0.85 4.30
CA LEU A 63 10.79 -1.75 4.37
C LEU A 63 10.01 -1.58 5.68
N ARG A 64 10.71 -1.35 6.78
CA ARG A 64 10.11 -1.15 8.10
C ARG A 64 9.16 0.05 8.13
N GLU A 65 9.58 1.20 7.65
CA GLU A 65 8.75 2.42 7.61
C GLU A 65 7.58 2.27 6.65
N VAL A 66 7.76 1.56 5.54
CA VAL A 66 6.67 1.23 4.60
C VAL A 66 5.63 0.32 5.26
N VAL A 67 6.07 -0.70 6.01
CA VAL A 67 5.18 -1.62 6.75
C VAL A 67 4.48 -0.88 7.91
N GLU A 68 5.19 -0.02 8.64
CA GLU A 68 4.60 0.79 9.71
C GLU A 68 3.54 1.75 9.16
N PHE A 69 3.83 2.44 8.05
CA PHE A 69 2.83 3.27 7.36
C PHE A 69 1.58 2.46 7.00
N HIS A 70 1.78 1.28 6.44
CA HIS A 70 0.68 0.40 6.05
C HIS A 70 -0.17 -0.02 7.26
N TYR A 71 0.46 -0.43 8.35
CA TYR A 71 -0.25 -0.77 9.59
C TYR A 71 -1.08 0.41 10.12
N LEU A 72 -0.50 1.61 10.17
CA LEU A 72 -1.20 2.81 10.62
C LEU A 72 -2.36 3.17 9.70
N PHE A 73 -2.17 3.06 8.38
CA PHE A 73 -3.23 3.23 7.39
C PHE A 73 -4.39 2.24 7.60
N GLU A 74 -4.09 0.95 7.80
CA GLU A 74 -5.10 -0.07 8.08
C GLU A 74 -5.81 0.18 9.44
N SER A 75 -5.11 0.73 10.43
CA SER A 75 -5.70 1.10 11.72
C SER A 75 -6.65 2.29 11.60
N ILE A 76 -6.35 3.29 10.78
CA ILE A 76 -7.25 4.42 10.48
C ILE A 76 -8.46 3.92 9.70
N HIS A 77 -8.22 3.03 8.73
CA HIS A 77 -9.24 2.47 7.83
C HIS A 77 -10.07 3.56 7.13
N PRO A 78 -9.40 4.43 6.32
CA PRO A 78 -9.98 5.71 5.92
C PRO A 78 -11.17 5.59 4.97
N PHE A 79 -11.31 4.51 4.23
CA PHE A 79 -12.39 4.33 3.26
C PHE A 79 -13.48 3.42 3.79
N GLN A 80 -14.67 3.49 3.20
CA GLN A 80 -15.79 2.66 3.59
C GLN A 80 -15.55 1.17 3.29
N ASP A 81 -14.85 0.86 2.20
CA ASP A 81 -14.38 -0.45 1.78
C ASP A 81 -13.14 -0.29 0.90
N GLY A 82 -12.36 -1.38 0.70
CA GLY A 82 -11.20 -1.39 -0.19
C GLY A 82 -9.89 -0.93 0.46
N ASN A 83 -9.87 -0.65 1.76
CA ASN A 83 -8.67 -0.18 2.45
C ASN A 83 -7.49 -1.13 2.28
N GLY A 84 -7.66 -2.43 2.50
CA GLY A 84 -6.58 -3.41 2.35
C GLY A 84 -5.97 -3.46 0.95
N ARG A 85 -6.78 -3.26 -0.10
CA ARG A 85 -6.28 -3.19 -1.48
C ARG A 85 -5.50 -1.90 -1.72
N VAL A 86 -6.05 -0.76 -1.28
CA VAL A 86 -5.38 0.54 -1.35
C VAL A 86 -4.09 0.52 -0.55
N GLY A 87 -4.11 0.01 0.68
CA GLY A 87 -2.95 -0.06 1.55
C GLY A 87 -1.81 -0.90 0.95
N ARG A 88 -2.12 -2.08 0.40
CA ARG A 88 -1.10 -2.90 -0.27
C ARG A 88 -0.56 -2.26 -1.54
N LEU A 89 -1.41 -1.56 -2.31
CA LEU A 89 -0.97 -0.81 -3.49
C LEU A 89 -0.06 0.36 -3.12
N ILE A 90 -0.32 1.03 -2.00
CA ILE A 90 0.57 2.07 -1.46
C ILE A 90 1.90 1.45 -1.04
N MET A 91 1.90 0.33 -0.31
CA MET A 91 3.13 -0.38 0.05
C MET A 91 3.99 -0.69 -1.17
N PHE A 92 3.40 -1.31 -2.19
CA PHE A 92 4.07 -1.64 -3.43
C PHE A 92 4.69 -0.40 -4.08
N LYS A 93 3.92 0.67 -4.21
CA LYS A 93 4.37 1.93 -4.79
C LYS A 93 5.48 2.59 -3.98
N GLU A 94 5.38 2.59 -2.64
CA GLU A 94 6.41 3.19 -1.79
C GLU A 94 7.71 2.37 -1.78
N CYS A 95 7.64 1.05 -1.93
CA CYS A 95 8.84 0.24 -2.17
C CYS A 95 9.55 0.70 -3.45
N LEU A 96 8.84 0.77 -4.58
CA LEU A 96 9.41 1.24 -5.84
C LEU A 96 10.03 2.63 -5.73
N ARG A 97 9.32 3.56 -5.08
CA ARG A 97 9.76 4.95 -4.94
C ARG A 97 11.06 5.09 -4.16
N ASN A 98 11.29 4.23 -3.18
CA ASN A 98 12.44 4.31 -2.27
C ASN A 98 13.53 3.30 -2.61
N ASN A 99 13.52 2.71 -3.82
CA ASN A 99 14.46 1.69 -4.26
C ASN A 99 14.50 0.46 -3.32
N ILE A 100 13.33 0.13 -2.77
CA ILE A 100 13.11 -1.09 -1.98
C ILE A 100 12.49 -2.11 -2.94
N GLU A 101 12.95 -3.36 -2.89
CA GLU A 101 12.35 -4.43 -3.68
C GLU A 101 10.83 -4.50 -3.42
N PRO A 102 9.96 -4.38 -4.44
CA PRO A 102 8.53 -4.45 -4.24
C PRO A 102 8.07 -5.89 -3.97
N PHE A 103 6.86 -6.04 -3.46
CA PHE A 103 6.26 -7.35 -3.20
C PHE A 103 4.74 -7.31 -3.24
N VAL A 104 4.15 -8.50 -3.34
CA VAL A 104 2.71 -8.71 -3.21
C VAL A 104 2.43 -9.79 -2.17
N ILE A 105 1.40 -9.61 -1.38
CA ILE A 105 0.92 -10.63 -0.44
C ILE A 105 -0.02 -11.57 -1.19
N ASP A 106 0.43 -12.78 -1.45
CA ASP A 106 -0.36 -13.82 -2.10
C ASP A 106 -1.23 -14.63 -1.13
N GLU A 107 -2.00 -15.58 -1.66
CA GLU A 107 -2.92 -16.39 -0.87
C GLU A 107 -2.21 -17.20 0.24
N THR A 108 -0.97 -17.66 -0.01
CA THR A 108 -0.22 -18.48 0.97
C THR A 108 0.28 -17.65 2.15
N GLN A 109 0.45 -16.36 1.95
CA GLN A 109 0.98 -15.41 2.95
C GLN A 109 -0.11 -14.67 3.70
N LYS A 110 -1.34 -14.67 3.20
CA LYS A 110 -2.46 -13.90 3.77
C LYS A 110 -2.70 -14.18 5.26
N ILE A 111 -2.63 -15.42 5.69
CA ILE A 111 -2.88 -15.77 7.09
C ILE A 111 -1.84 -15.13 8.02
N TYR A 112 -0.57 -15.17 7.63
CA TYR A 112 0.53 -14.56 8.38
C TYR A 112 0.45 -13.04 8.37
N TYR A 113 0.13 -12.46 7.23
CA TYR A 113 -0.07 -11.03 7.07
C TYR A 113 -1.21 -10.49 7.95
N TYR A 114 -2.38 -11.14 7.96
CA TYR A 114 -3.48 -10.70 8.83
C TYR A 114 -3.17 -10.90 10.31
N ARG A 115 -2.45 -11.97 10.67
CA ARG A 115 -1.94 -12.14 12.03
C ARG A 115 -0.97 -11.02 12.39
N GLY A 116 -0.03 -10.69 11.51
CA GLY A 116 0.92 -9.61 11.72
C GLY A 116 0.25 -8.25 11.92
N LEU A 117 -0.79 -7.93 11.16
CA LEU A 117 -1.59 -6.72 11.37
C LEU A 117 -2.29 -6.72 12.73
N LYS A 118 -2.86 -7.85 13.15
CA LYS A 118 -3.56 -7.99 14.43
C LYS A 118 -2.62 -7.83 15.62
N GLU A 119 -1.46 -8.46 15.56
CA GLU A 119 -0.49 -8.51 16.65
C GLU A 119 0.54 -7.37 16.63
N TYR A 120 0.50 -6.48 15.65
CA TYR A 120 1.53 -5.46 15.40
C TYR A 120 1.93 -4.63 16.62
N LYS A 121 0.97 -4.30 17.48
CA LYS A 121 1.24 -3.54 18.72
C LYS A 121 2.09 -4.30 19.72
N ASN A 122 1.96 -5.62 19.75
CA ASN A 122 2.64 -6.50 20.64
C ASN A 122 3.92 -7.06 20.04
N GLU A 123 3.90 -7.33 18.74
CA GLU A 123 4.96 -8.02 18.01
C GLU A 123 5.14 -7.43 16.60
N ARG A 124 5.75 -6.23 16.53
CA ARG A 124 5.97 -5.51 15.25
C ARG A 124 6.76 -6.33 14.24
N GLY A 125 7.79 -7.03 14.69
CA GLY A 125 8.69 -7.82 13.85
C GLY A 125 7.98 -8.87 13.01
N TYR A 126 6.91 -9.45 13.51
CA TYR A 126 6.17 -10.49 12.80
C TYR A 126 5.60 -10.03 11.44
N LEU A 127 5.01 -8.83 11.37
CA LEU A 127 4.53 -8.28 10.10
C LEU A 127 5.69 -7.89 9.18
N GLU A 128 6.77 -7.32 9.73
CA GLU A 128 7.96 -6.96 8.98
C GLU A 128 8.61 -8.20 8.35
N GLU A 129 8.78 -9.29 9.10
CA GLU A 129 9.29 -10.58 8.61
C GLU A 129 8.38 -11.20 7.54
N THR A 130 7.06 -11.14 7.73
CA THR A 130 6.09 -11.62 6.73
C THR A 130 6.21 -10.84 5.43
N CYS A 131 6.36 -9.53 5.49
CA CYS A 131 6.57 -8.69 4.31
C CYS A 131 7.94 -8.94 3.67
N GLY A 132 8.99 -9.15 4.46
CA GLY A 132 10.32 -9.54 3.97
C GLY A 132 10.30 -10.87 3.22
N ALA A 133 9.65 -11.88 3.78
CA ALA A 133 9.49 -13.19 3.11
C ALA A 133 8.67 -13.07 1.80
N ALA A 134 7.68 -12.18 1.76
CA ALA A 134 6.93 -11.88 0.53
C ALA A 134 7.82 -11.19 -0.52
N GLN A 135 8.71 -10.32 -0.08
CA GLN A 135 9.70 -9.63 -0.92
C GLN A 135 10.67 -10.61 -1.56
N ASP A 136 11.27 -11.53 -0.76
CA ASP A 136 12.18 -12.55 -1.26
C ASP A 136 11.51 -13.45 -2.32
N LYS A 137 10.25 -13.86 -2.04
CA LYS A 137 9.47 -14.67 -2.99
C LYS A 137 9.17 -13.90 -4.28
N TYR A 138 8.79 -12.65 -4.19
CA TYR A 138 8.50 -11.80 -5.36
C TYR A 138 9.75 -11.61 -6.23
N LYS A 139 10.90 -11.37 -5.60
CA LYS A 139 12.18 -11.26 -6.28
C LYS A 139 12.52 -12.52 -7.07
N LEU A 140 12.41 -13.69 -6.46
CA LEU A 140 12.64 -14.98 -7.14
C LEU A 140 11.71 -15.19 -8.34
N LEU A 141 10.43 -14.80 -8.22
CA LEU A 141 9.48 -14.86 -9.32
C LEU A 141 9.87 -13.91 -10.46
N CYS A 142 10.26 -12.68 -10.15
CA CYS A 142 10.71 -11.72 -11.14
C CYS A 142 11.97 -12.22 -11.87
N GLU A 143 12.95 -12.75 -11.14
CA GLU A 143 14.16 -13.33 -11.72
C GLU A 143 13.85 -14.52 -12.64
N TYR A 144 12.94 -15.39 -12.24
CA TYR A 144 12.49 -16.52 -13.05
C TYR A 144 11.82 -16.05 -14.36
N PHE A 145 10.85 -15.12 -14.26
CA PHE A 145 10.16 -14.61 -15.44
C PHE A 145 11.09 -13.82 -16.37
N LEU A 146 11.93 -12.95 -15.82
CA LEU A 146 12.92 -12.21 -16.61
C LEU A 146 13.97 -13.14 -17.23
N GLY A 147 14.35 -14.20 -16.52
CA GLY A 147 15.25 -15.23 -17.03
C GLY A 147 14.73 -15.92 -18.30
N ASN A 148 13.42 -16.10 -18.40
CA ASN A 148 12.76 -16.76 -19.52
C ASN A 148 12.31 -15.81 -20.66
N LEU A 149 12.54 -14.50 -20.54
CA LEU A 149 12.28 -13.56 -21.63
C LEU A 149 13.40 -13.57 -22.66
N ASP A 150 13.07 -13.32 -23.93
CA ASP A 150 14.07 -13.06 -24.96
C ASP A 150 14.82 -11.74 -24.67
N THR A 151 16.02 -11.62 -25.24
CA THR A 151 16.92 -10.48 -25.01
C THR A 151 16.30 -9.13 -25.37
N ALA A 152 15.49 -9.08 -26.45
CA ALA A 152 14.85 -7.84 -26.89
C ALA A 152 13.73 -7.40 -25.91
N THR A 153 12.98 -8.35 -25.38
CA THR A 153 11.93 -8.09 -24.37
C THR A 153 12.55 -7.68 -23.04
N LYS A 154 13.64 -8.34 -22.60
CA LYS A 154 14.41 -7.92 -21.41
C LYS A 154 14.85 -6.46 -21.51
N ALA A 155 15.46 -6.06 -22.61
CA ALA A 155 15.91 -4.70 -22.84
C ALA A 155 14.76 -3.67 -22.84
N LYS A 156 13.56 -4.06 -23.30
CA LYS A 156 12.37 -3.20 -23.21
C LYS A 156 11.87 -3.04 -21.76
N VAL A 157 11.81 -4.11 -20.99
CA VAL A 157 11.42 -4.09 -19.57
C VAL A 157 12.39 -3.22 -18.77
N GLU A 158 13.70 -3.40 -18.95
CA GLU A 158 14.72 -2.59 -18.29
C GLU A 158 14.61 -1.09 -18.63
N LYS A 159 14.34 -0.75 -19.90
CA LYS A 159 14.10 0.64 -20.32
C LYS A 159 12.86 1.24 -19.68
N ILE A 160 11.75 0.51 -19.63
CA ILE A 160 10.51 0.97 -18.99
C ILE A 160 10.75 1.21 -17.51
N SER A 161 11.36 0.26 -16.80
CA SER A 161 11.70 0.39 -15.38
C SER A 161 12.60 1.59 -15.10
N ALA A 162 13.61 1.83 -15.94
CA ALA A 162 14.51 2.98 -15.79
C ALA A 162 13.80 4.33 -16.03
N ILE A 163 12.86 4.41 -16.99
CA ILE A 163 12.07 5.61 -17.27
C ILE A 163 11.08 5.88 -16.15
N GLU A 164 10.42 4.86 -15.63
CA GLU A 164 9.47 4.98 -14.52
C GLU A 164 10.17 5.43 -13.24
N LEU A 165 11.30 4.83 -12.87
CA LEU A 165 12.14 5.25 -11.75
C LEU A 165 12.61 6.71 -11.89
N HIS A 166 13.02 7.14 -13.09
CA HIS A 166 13.47 8.50 -13.33
C HIS A 166 12.34 9.54 -13.20
N ASN A 167 11.15 9.20 -13.68
CA ASN A 167 9.98 10.08 -13.62
C ASN A 167 9.37 10.15 -12.20
N GLU A 168 9.43 9.07 -11.42
CA GLU A 168 8.89 9.02 -10.06
C GLU A 168 9.80 9.72 -9.03
N ASN A 169 11.12 9.66 -9.20
CA ASN A 169 12.07 10.39 -8.34
C ASN A 169 11.89 11.92 -8.38
N ARG A 170 11.12 12.47 -9.33
CA ARG A 170 10.78 13.90 -9.42
C ARG A 170 9.50 14.30 -8.69
N LYS A 171 8.65 13.35 -8.28
CA LYS A 171 7.39 13.65 -7.58
C LYS A 171 7.55 13.42 -6.08
N THR A 172 7.64 14.49 -5.32
CA THR A 172 7.59 14.46 -3.85
C THR A 172 6.20 14.02 -3.37
N LEU A 173 6.12 13.42 -2.17
CA LEU A 173 4.85 13.04 -1.52
C LEU A 173 3.84 14.21 -1.37
N GLY A 174 4.27 15.46 -1.60
CA GLY A 174 3.38 16.62 -1.67
C GLY A 174 2.22 16.47 -2.68
N ASP A 175 2.41 15.66 -3.75
CA ASP A 175 1.35 15.34 -4.73
C ASP A 175 0.28 14.38 -4.17
N ILE A 176 0.41 13.91 -2.94
CA ILE A 176 -0.57 13.03 -2.30
C ILE A 176 -1.78 13.80 -1.79
N GLU A 177 -1.66 15.10 -1.60
CA GLU A 177 -2.74 15.98 -1.08
C GLU A 177 -3.66 16.58 -2.15
N GLN A 178 -3.39 16.42 -3.44
CA GLN A 178 -4.27 16.89 -4.52
C GLN A 178 -5.25 15.84 -5.00
#